data_dad443fa5cc59018f607d7d50237d9d1
#
_entry.id   dad443fa5cc59018f607d7d50237d9d1
#
_cell.length_a   1.000
_cell.length_b   1.000
_cell.length_c   1.000
_cell.angle_alpha   90.00
_cell.angle_beta   90.00
_cell.angle_gamma   90.00
#
_symmetry.space_group_name_H-M   'P 1'
#
loop_
_entity.id
_entity.type
_entity.pdbx_description
1 polymer ?
#
loop_
_entity_poly.entity_id
_entity_poly.type
_entity_poly.pdbx_seq_one_letter_code
_entity_poly.pdbx_strand_id
1 'polypeptide(L)'
;MNEEFENLVKNFKRHLNVERNLSNHSIRAYMGDLTSLLEHLEKLGLIEIAQLELSHLRSWLANQSVKGAARTTISRRAVSVRLFTKWAFKNSYLASDVGAVLATPKGHRTLPGVLDINSATLAIDSLVVRAAEEETPLSRRDVAMVELLYATGARVSELCGLNIEDIDFSRNTIRVLGKGNKERTIPMGKPAVHALEVWLAKGREDLATDLSAKAVFLGARGGRIDQRTVRSVVYEALSAIEGIERMGPHGLRHSAATHLLEGGADLRTVQEILGHASLATTQIYTHVSTQRLYKVFKNAHPRA
;
A
#
# COMPACT_ATOMS: atom_id res chain seq x y z
N MET A 1 -24.17 21.19 -1.47
CA MET A 1 -22.93 21.90 -1.90
C MET A 1 -23.37 22.93 -2.94
N ASN A 2 -22.93 24.17 -2.81
CA ASN A 2 -23.29 25.22 -3.75
C ASN A 2 -22.54 25.06 -5.09
N GLU A 3 -22.96 25.75 -6.14
CA GLU A 3 -22.39 25.62 -7.49
C GLU A 3 -20.90 26.02 -7.56
N GLU A 4 -20.50 27.04 -6.77
CA GLU A 4 -19.10 27.45 -6.69
C GLU A 4 -18.22 26.31 -6.14
N PHE A 5 -18.64 25.66 -5.05
CA PHE A 5 -17.91 24.55 -4.43
C PHE A 5 -17.87 23.32 -5.33
N GLU A 6 -18.94 23.05 -6.09
CA GLU A 6 -18.94 21.95 -7.07
C GLU A 6 -17.91 22.16 -8.18
N ASN A 7 -17.84 23.37 -8.72
CA ASN A 7 -16.86 23.75 -9.73
C ASN A 7 -15.43 23.68 -9.18
N LEU A 8 -15.23 24.13 -7.95
CA LEU A 8 -13.93 24.06 -7.26
C LEU A 8 -13.46 22.61 -7.08
N VAL A 9 -14.34 21.73 -6.63
CA VAL A 9 -14.10 20.29 -6.47
C VAL A 9 -13.69 19.65 -7.81
N LYS A 10 -14.39 19.96 -8.88
CA LYS A 10 -14.11 19.46 -10.24
C LYS A 10 -12.73 19.91 -10.74
N ASN A 11 -12.42 21.21 -10.57
CA ASN A 11 -11.15 21.79 -11.02
C ASN A 11 -9.97 21.24 -10.20
N PHE A 12 -10.11 21.14 -8.89
CA PHE A 12 -9.07 20.56 -8.04
C PHE A 12 -8.83 19.07 -8.35
N LYS A 13 -9.90 18.28 -8.61
CA LYS A 13 -9.77 16.89 -9.04
C LYS A 13 -8.97 16.78 -10.33
N ARG A 14 -9.22 17.67 -11.31
CA ARG A 14 -8.45 17.73 -12.55
C ARG A 14 -6.97 18.02 -12.28
N HIS A 15 -6.66 19.00 -11.43
CA HIS A 15 -5.29 19.31 -11.01
C HIS A 15 -4.58 18.09 -10.39
N LEU A 16 -5.25 17.39 -9.46
CA LEU A 16 -4.65 16.20 -8.82
C LEU A 16 -4.35 15.08 -9.83
N ASN A 17 -5.22 14.91 -10.81
CA ASN A 17 -5.11 13.85 -11.82
C ASN A 17 -4.09 14.21 -12.90
N VAL A 18 -4.23 15.35 -13.55
CA VAL A 18 -3.48 15.72 -14.77
C VAL A 18 -2.12 16.32 -14.42
N GLU A 19 -2.07 17.29 -13.50
CA GLU A 19 -0.84 18.05 -13.22
C GLU A 19 0.03 17.37 -12.16
N ARG A 20 -0.62 16.73 -11.17
CA ARG A 20 0.10 16.04 -10.07
C ARG A 20 0.30 14.55 -10.31
N ASN A 21 -0.38 13.98 -11.29
CA ASN A 21 -0.34 12.56 -11.64
C ASN A 21 -0.44 11.64 -10.40
N LEU A 22 -1.41 11.96 -9.51
CA LEU A 22 -1.62 11.19 -8.30
C LEU A 22 -2.39 9.91 -8.60
N SER A 23 -2.14 8.87 -7.80
CA SER A 23 -2.92 7.63 -7.92
C SER A 23 -4.40 7.86 -7.63
N ASN A 24 -5.29 7.09 -8.26
CA ASN A 24 -6.73 7.13 -8.03
C ASN A 24 -7.10 7.00 -6.55
N HIS A 25 -6.31 6.25 -5.78
CA HIS A 25 -6.52 6.10 -4.34
C HIS A 25 -6.22 7.40 -3.57
N SER A 26 -5.13 8.08 -3.92
CA SER A 26 -4.77 9.39 -3.34
C SER A 26 -5.79 10.46 -3.72
N ILE A 27 -6.21 10.49 -4.99
CA ILE A 27 -7.23 11.42 -5.47
C ILE A 27 -8.53 11.21 -4.70
N ARG A 28 -9.01 9.96 -4.56
CA ARG A 28 -10.24 9.66 -3.80
C ARG A 28 -10.15 10.14 -2.35
N ALA A 29 -9.01 9.90 -1.69
CA ALA A 29 -8.80 10.33 -0.31
C ALA A 29 -8.80 11.87 -0.18
N TYR A 30 -8.10 12.58 -1.06
CA TYR A 30 -8.04 14.06 -1.02
C TYR A 30 -9.36 14.71 -1.40
N MET A 31 -10.08 14.11 -2.35
CA MET A 31 -11.42 14.58 -2.71
C MET A 31 -12.40 14.41 -1.56
N GLY A 32 -12.38 13.25 -0.87
CA GLY A 32 -13.20 13.04 0.32
C GLY A 32 -12.88 14.02 1.46
N ASP A 33 -11.60 14.37 1.63
CA ASP A 33 -11.19 15.37 2.62
C ASP A 33 -11.69 16.78 2.25
N LEU A 34 -11.58 17.16 0.97
CA LEU A 34 -12.06 18.44 0.47
C LEU A 34 -13.58 18.55 0.61
N THR A 35 -14.33 17.53 0.17
CA THR A 35 -15.79 17.52 0.33
C THR A 35 -16.18 17.70 1.80
N SER A 36 -15.52 16.98 2.71
CA SER A 36 -15.77 17.13 4.16
C SER A 36 -15.44 18.52 4.71
N LEU A 37 -14.41 19.19 4.16
CA LEU A 37 -14.10 20.58 4.51
C LEU A 37 -15.20 21.52 4.02
N LEU A 38 -15.59 21.43 2.74
CA LEU A 38 -16.59 22.30 2.14
C LEU A 38 -17.97 22.17 2.83
N GLU A 39 -18.38 20.94 3.17
CA GLU A 39 -19.58 20.70 3.98
C GLU A 39 -19.50 21.36 5.37
N HIS A 40 -18.30 21.41 5.96
CA HIS A 40 -18.11 22.09 7.23
C HIS A 40 -18.20 23.61 7.09
N LEU A 41 -17.66 24.17 6.01
CA LEU A 41 -17.74 25.60 5.71
C LEU A 41 -19.19 26.05 5.47
N GLU A 42 -19.98 25.29 4.70
CA GLU A 42 -21.42 25.56 4.49
C GLU A 42 -22.19 25.58 5.83
N LYS A 43 -21.86 24.66 6.76
CA LYS A 43 -22.47 24.66 8.10
C LYS A 43 -22.12 25.90 8.94
N LEU A 44 -20.98 26.52 8.65
CA LEU A 44 -20.60 27.80 9.26
C LEU A 44 -21.16 29.03 8.54
N GLY A 45 -21.95 28.82 7.47
CA GLY A 45 -22.52 29.89 6.65
C GLY A 45 -21.57 30.43 5.59
N LEU A 46 -20.42 29.84 5.37
CA LEU A 46 -19.50 30.22 4.30
C LEU A 46 -20.00 29.67 2.96
N ILE A 47 -20.30 30.54 2.03
CA ILE A 47 -20.76 30.19 0.68
C ILE A 47 -19.74 30.52 -0.41
N GLU A 48 -18.73 31.36 -0.10
CA GLU A 48 -17.65 31.75 -1.01
C GLU A 48 -16.30 31.30 -0.47
N ILE A 49 -15.52 30.63 -1.32
CA ILE A 49 -14.20 30.13 -0.90
C ILE A 49 -13.23 31.26 -0.61
N ALA A 50 -13.37 32.41 -1.22
CA ALA A 50 -12.55 33.59 -1.00
C ALA A 50 -12.51 34.06 0.46
N GLN A 51 -13.55 33.74 1.25
CA GLN A 51 -13.65 34.04 2.68
C GLN A 51 -12.97 32.98 3.58
N LEU A 52 -12.32 31.99 3.00
CA LEU A 52 -11.66 30.93 3.78
C LEU A 52 -10.49 31.50 4.59
N GLU A 53 -10.55 31.27 5.90
CA GLU A 53 -9.52 31.66 6.86
C GLU A 53 -8.90 30.45 7.55
N LEU A 54 -7.74 30.66 8.20
CA LEU A 54 -7.07 29.64 9.01
C LEU A 54 -7.94 29.12 10.17
N SER A 55 -8.76 29.99 10.76
CA SER A 55 -9.74 29.70 11.80
C SER A 55 -10.72 28.58 11.37
N HIS A 56 -11.20 28.64 10.14
CA HIS A 56 -12.13 27.66 9.55
C HIS A 56 -11.45 26.30 9.38
N LEU A 57 -10.20 26.26 8.90
CA LEU A 57 -9.43 25.03 8.77
C LEU A 57 -9.16 24.36 10.12
N ARG A 58 -8.84 25.15 11.15
CA ARG A 58 -8.66 24.67 12.52
C ARG A 58 -9.95 24.13 13.11
N SER A 59 -11.06 24.85 12.93
CA SER A 59 -12.40 24.42 13.36
C SER A 59 -12.79 23.08 12.73
N TRP A 60 -12.57 22.93 11.42
CA TRP A 60 -12.83 21.66 10.73
C TRP A 60 -12.00 20.51 11.30
N LEU A 61 -10.67 20.68 11.49
CA LEU A 61 -9.81 19.63 12.04
C LEU A 61 -10.17 19.29 13.51
N ALA A 62 -10.53 20.30 14.30
CA ALA A 62 -11.02 20.08 15.67
C ALA A 62 -12.33 19.26 15.67
N ASN A 63 -13.28 19.58 14.80
CA ASN A 63 -14.52 18.82 14.65
C ASN A 63 -14.24 17.35 14.25
N GLN A 64 -13.23 17.10 13.38
CA GLN A 64 -12.83 15.74 13.03
C GLN A 64 -12.23 14.98 14.23
N SER A 65 -11.48 15.67 15.09
CA SER A 65 -10.93 15.10 16.31
C SER A 65 -12.05 14.73 17.30
N VAL A 66 -13.02 15.62 17.49
CA VAL A 66 -14.20 15.36 18.35
C VAL A 66 -15.00 14.14 17.83
N LYS A 67 -15.10 13.97 16.51
CA LYS A 67 -15.72 12.80 15.89
C LYS A 67 -14.90 11.50 15.99
N GLY A 68 -13.80 11.50 16.74
CA GLY A 68 -12.97 10.31 16.95
C GLY A 68 -12.02 9.96 15.81
N ALA A 69 -11.73 10.88 14.87
CA ALA A 69 -10.78 10.62 13.81
C ALA A 69 -9.37 10.38 14.39
N ALA A 70 -8.72 9.30 13.97
CA ALA A 70 -7.35 8.97 14.39
C ALA A 70 -6.36 10.10 14.03
N ARG A 71 -5.32 10.30 14.84
CA ARG A 71 -4.28 11.32 14.61
C ARG A 71 -3.65 11.25 13.22
N THR A 72 -3.43 10.04 12.71
CA THR A 72 -2.92 9.81 11.34
C THR A 72 -3.87 10.33 10.27
N THR A 73 -5.18 10.18 10.48
CA THR A 73 -6.23 10.72 9.60
C THR A 73 -6.23 12.25 9.64
N ILE A 74 -6.13 12.86 10.83
CA ILE A 74 -6.06 14.32 10.98
C ILE A 74 -4.81 14.88 10.31
N SER A 75 -3.65 14.22 10.49
CA SER A 75 -2.40 14.62 9.83
C SER A 75 -2.52 14.56 8.30
N ARG A 76 -3.12 13.49 7.75
CA ARG A 76 -3.37 13.37 6.31
C ARG A 76 -4.31 14.45 5.81
N ARG A 77 -5.41 14.74 6.54
CA ARG A 77 -6.37 15.81 6.22
C ARG A 77 -5.71 17.19 6.20
N ALA A 78 -4.85 17.48 7.14
CA ALA A 78 -4.08 18.72 7.15
C ALA A 78 -3.14 18.84 5.92
N VAL A 79 -2.53 17.74 5.46
CA VAL A 79 -1.73 17.72 4.23
C VAL A 79 -2.61 17.94 2.99
N SER A 80 -3.76 17.27 2.92
CA SER A 80 -4.72 17.42 1.83
C SER A 80 -5.20 18.87 1.69
N VAL A 81 -5.56 19.50 2.79
CA VAL A 81 -6.06 20.88 2.81
C VAL A 81 -4.96 21.88 2.47
N ARG A 82 -3.72 21.70 2.95
CA ARG A 82 -2.59 22.54 2.52
C ARG A 82 -2.35 22.46 1.01
N LEU A 83 -2.49 21.26 0.44
CA LEU A 83 -2.37 21.11 -1.00
C LEU A 83 -3.48 21.86 -1.75
N PHE A 84 -4.70 21.76 -1.23
CA PHE A 84 -5.85 22.46 -1.78
C PHE A 84 -5.71 23.99 -1.68
N THR A 85 -5.39 24.56 -0.52
CA THR A 85 -5.26 26.02 -0.35
C THR A 85 -4.13 26.61 -1.18
N LYS A 86 -3.00 25.88 -1.28
CA LYS A 86 -1.89 26.26 -2.17
C LYS A 86 -2.32 26.29 -3.64
N TRP A 87 -3.10 25.31 -4.09
CA TRP A 87 -3.66 25.29 -5.44
C TRP A 87 -4.68 26.40 -5.64
N ALA A 88 -5.59 26.60 -4.69
CA ALA A 88 -6.60 27.64 -4.73
C ALA A 88 -5.98 29.06 -4.79
N PHE A 89 -4.95 29.30 -4.00
CA PHE A 89 -4.15 30.55 -4.08
C PHE A 89 -3.51 30.75 -5.45
N LYS A 90 -2.86 29.73 -6.00
CA LYS A 90 -2.22 29.78 -7.32
C LYS A 90 -3.21 30.06 -8.47
N ASN A 91 -4.46 29.66 -8.31
CA ASN A 91 -5.51 29.86 -9.30
C ASN A 91 -6.44 31.03 -8.96
N SER A 92 -6.02 31.94 -8.06
CA SER A 92 -6.75 33.17 -7.69
C SER A 92 -8.12 32.95 -7.06
N TYR A 93 -8.40 31.75 -6.52
CA TYR A 93 -9.58 31.49 -5.70
C TYR A 93 -9.42 32.04 -4.27
N LEU A 94 -8.19 32.19 -3.79
CA LEU A 94 -7.83 32.73 -2.48
C LEU A 94 -6.85 33.88 -2.64
N ALA A 95 -6.98 34.91 -1.79
CA ALA A 95 -6.03 36.04 -1.75
C ALA A 95 -4.66 35.63 -1.15
N SER A 96 -4.60 34.56 -0.33
CA SER A 96 -3.38 34.02 0.26
C SER A 96 -3.50 32.51 0.51
N ASP A 97 -2.33 31.82 0.68
CA ASP A 97 -2.32 30.40 1.07
C ASP A 97 -2.52 30.25 2.58
N VAL A 98 -3.78 30.33 3.01
CA VAL A 98 -4.16 30.22 4.44
C VAL A 98 -3.79 28.89 5.09
N GLY A 99 -3.61 27.83 4.30
CA GLY A 99 -3.19 26.51 4.78
C GLY A 99 -1.69 26.39 5.03
N ALA A 100 -0.87 27.29 4.54
CA ALA A 100 0.60 27.23 4.68
C ALA A 100 1.06 27.17 6.15
N VAL A 101 0.36 27.90 7.01
CA VAL A 101 0.63 27.97 8.47
C VAL A 101 -0.16 26.97 9.30
N LEU A 102 -0.94 26.08 8.66
CA LEU A 102 -1.72 25.06 9.38
C LEU A 102 -0.76 24.02 9.98
N ALA A 103 -0.70 23.99 11.32
CA ALA A 103 0.10 23.00 12.02
C ALA A 103 -0.45 21.58 11.80
N THR A 104 0.45 20.64 11.58
CA THR A 104 0.11 19.21 11.53
C THR A 104 0.46 18.58 12.88
N PRO A 105 -0.46 17.85 13.53
CA PRO A 105 -0.09 17.08 14.71
C PRO A 105 1.09 16.16 14.37
N LYS A 106 2.20 16.31 15.10
CA LYS A 106 3.32 15.36 14.99
C LYS A 106 2.81 14.00 15.46
N GLY A 107 2.70 13.05 14.55
CA GLY A 107 2.41 11.67 14.91
C GLY A 107 3.58 11.13 15.74
N HIS A 108 3.29 10.42 16.85
CA HIS A 108 4.31 9.55 17.42
C HIS A 108 4.62 8.50 16.33
N ARG A 109 5.83 8.54 15.77
CA ARG A 109 6.35 7.46 14.95
C ARG A 109 6.70 6.32 15.92
N THR A 110 5.74 5.48 16.25
CA THR A 110 6.07 4.15 16.73
C THR A 110 6.69 3.41 15.54
N LEU A 111 7.92 2.95 15.71
CA LEU A 111 8.49 2.01 14.74
C LEU A 111 7.54 0.83 14.64
N PRO A 112 7.14 0.40 13.44
CA PRO A 112 6.34 -0.81 13.30
C PRO A 112 7.08 -1.94 14.01
N GLY A 113 6.36 -2.76 14.78
CA GLY A 113 6.94 -3.97 15.33
C GLY A 113 7.55 -4.81 14.19
N VAL A 114 8.72 -5.36 14.42
CA VAL A 114 9.36 -6.33 13.52
C VAL A 114 9.05 -7.71 14.09
N LEU A 115 8.51 -8.60 13.26
CA LEU A 115 8.42 -10.02 13.63
C LEU A 115 9.84 -10.58 13.67
N ASP A 116 10.13 -11.42 14.62
CA ASP A 116 11.31 -12.28 14.52
C ASP A 116 11.10 -13.36 13.44
N ILE A 117 12.20 -13.96 12.99
CA ILE A 117 12.19 -14.97 11.91
C ILE A 117 11.33 -16.18 12.28
N ASN A 118 11.39 -16.64 13.54
CA ASN A 118 10.64 -17.80 13.99
C ASN A 118 9.14 -17.53 13.98
N SER A 119 8.70 -16.39 14.50
CA SER A 119 7.30 -15.96 14.48
C SER A 119 6.76 -15.82 13.07
N ALA A 120 7.54 -15.23 12.15
CA ALA A 120 7.15 -15.11 10.75
C ALA A 120 7.00 -16.50 10.09
N THR A 121 7.93 -17.40 10.36
CA THR A 121 7.90 -18.80 9.85
C THR A 121 6.71 -19.55 10.42
N LEU A 122 6.48 -19.51 11.73
CA LEU A 122 5.34 -20.17 12.38
C LEU A 122 3.99 -19.69 11.83
N ALA A 123 3.85 -18.36 11.59
CA ALA A 123 2.62 -17.83 11.02
C ALA A 123 2.33 -18.39 9.61
N ILE A 124 3.36 -18.53 8.79
CA ILE A 124 3.22 -19.07 7.44
C ILE A 124 2.98 -20.58 7.50
N ASP A 125 3.73 -21.31 8.31
CA ASP A 125 3.60 -22.76 8.45
C ASP A 125 2.22 -23.15 9.01
N SER A 126 1.62 -22.33 9.89
CA SER A 126 0.24 -22.52 10.35
C SER A 126 -0.78 -22.43 9.20
N LEU A 127 -0.55 -21.53 8.24
CA LEU A 127 -1.38 -21.46 7.03
C LEU A 127 -1.21 -22.70 6.15
N VAL A 128 0.00 -23.24 6.05
CA VAL A 128 0.28 -24.46 5.27
C VAL A 128 -0.43 -25.65 5.89
N VAL A 129 -0.37 -25.82 7.21
CA VAL A 129 -1.10 -26.88 7.93
C VAL A 129 -2.60 -26.75 7.71
N ARG A 130 -3.15 -25.55 7.92
CA ARG A 130 -4.58 -25.30 7.68
C ARG A 130 -4.99 -25.60 6.24
N ALA A 131 -4.16 -25.24 5.26
CA ALA A 131 -4.48 -25.50 3.85
C ALA A 131 -4.43 -27.00 3.50
N ALA A 132 -3.61 -27.78 4.21
CA ALA A 132 -3.58 -29.24 4.08
C ALA A 132 -4.81 -29.91 4.71
N GLU A 133 -5.34 -29.33 5.80
CA GLU A 133 -6.56 -29.84 6.48
C GLU A 133 -7.85 -29.45 5.74
N GLU A 134 -7.94 -28.20 5.30
CA GLU A 134 -9.15 -27.67 4.66
C GLU A 134 -9.28 -28.09 3.18
N GLU A 135 -8.16 -28.27 2.49
CA GLU A 135 -8.04 -28.58 1.05
C GLU A 135 -8.86 -27.64 0.12
N THR A 136 -9.16 -26.43 0.58
CA THR A 136 -9.96 -25.47 -0.20
C THR A 136 -9.11 -24.65 -1.16
N PRO A 137 -9.69 -24.17 -2.27
CA PRO A 137 -8.99 -23.21 -3.15
C PRO A 137 -8.57 -21.94 -2.41
N LEU A 138 -9.36 -21.46 -1.46
CA LEU A 138 -9.07 -20.24 -0.70
C LEU A 138 -7.89 -20.42 0.24
N SER A 139 -7.79 -21.55 0.93
CA SER A 139 -6.66 -21.82 1.83
C SER A 139 -5.34 -21.95 1.06
N ARG A 140 -5.34 -22.62 -0.11
CA ARG A 140 -4.16 -22.68 -1.01
C ARG A 140 -3.75 -21.30 -1.51
N ARG A 141 -4.71 -20.44 -1.88
CA ARG A 141 -4.48 -19.05 -2.26
C ARG A 141 -3.80 -18.26 -1.13
N ASP A 142 -4.31 -18.42 0.09
CA ASP A 142 -3.86 -17.63 1.25
C ASP A 142 -2.42 -17.99 1.62
N VAL A 143 -2.03 -19.27 1.55
CA VAL A 143 -0.64 -19.70 1.68
C VAL A 143 0.24 -19.03 0.62
N ALA A 144 -0.11 -19.17 -0.66
CA ALA A 144 0.70 -18.61 -1.76
C ALA A 144 0.86 -17.09 -1.65
N MET A 145 -0.19 -16.41 -1.19
CA MET A 145 -0.23 -14.97 -1.03
C MET A 145 0.67 -14.47 0.10
N VAL A 146 0.62 -15.12 1.26
CA VAL A 146 1.42 -14.71 2.44
C VAL A 146 2.88 -15.09 2.25
N GLU A 147 3.16 -16.28 1.71
CA GLU A 147 4.53 -16.68 1.31
C GLU A 147 5.14 -15.67 0.35
N LEU A 148 4.42 -15.31 -0.71
CA LEU A 148 4.92 -14.36 -1.71
C LEU A 148 5.16 -12.98 -1.12
N LEU A 149 4.26 -12.48 -0.26
CA LEU A 149 4.41 -11.19 0.42
C LEU A 149 5.66 -11.16 1.31
N TYR A 150 5.90 -12.24 2.07
CA TYR A 150 7.05 -12.32 2.94
C TYR A 150 8.35 -12.49 2.15
N ALA A 151 8.38 -13.43 1.21
CA ALA A 151 9.56 -13.68 0.38
C ALA A 151 10.00 -12.44 -0.40
N THR A 152 9.08 -11.70 -0.97
CA THR A 152 9.40 -10.60 -1.90
C THR A 152 9.37 -9.22 -1.26
N GLY A 153 8.74 -9.09 -0.10
CA GLY A 153 8.42 -7.80 0.49
C GLY A 153 7.58 -6.90 -0.43
N ALA A 154 6.84 -7.45 -1.38
CA ALA A 154 5.99 -6.69 -2.28
C ALA A 154 4.91 -5.90 -1.54
N ARG A 155 4.45 -4.78 -2.12
CA ARG A 155 3.31 -4.04 -1.57
C ARG A 155 2.02 -4.81 -1.86
N VAL A 156 1.01 -4.67 -0.97
CA VAL A 156 -0.30 -5.30 -1.21
C VAL A 156 -0.88 -4.94 -2.57
N SER A 157 -0.74 -3.68 -2.99
CA SER A 157 -1.22 -3.25 -4.30
C SER A 157 -0.48 -3.91 -5.47
N GLU A 158 0.81 -4.17 -5.31
CA GLU A 158 1.63 -4.87 -6.29
C GLU A 158 1.22 -6.34 -6.38
N LEU A 159 1.03 -7.01 -5.24
CA LEU A 159 0.51 -8.37 -5.19
C LEU A 159 -0.86 -8.49 -5.87
N CYS A 160 -1.81 -7.62 -5.52
CA CYS A 160 -3.15 -7.62 -6.13
C CYS A 160 -3.09 -7.35 -7.65
N GLY A 161 -2.07 -6.61 -8.10
CA GLY A 161 -1.89 -6.26 -9.51
C GLY A 161 -1.26 -7.35 -10.36
N LEU A 162 -0.64 -8.38 -9.77
CA LEU A 162 0.09 -9.42 -10.50
C LEU A 162 -0.80 -10.15 -11.51
N ASN A 163 -0.24 -10.36 -12.69
CA ASN A 163 -0.78 -11.23 -13.73
C ASN A 163 0.08 -12.49 -13.86
N ILE A 164 -0.47 -13.55 -14.42
CA ILE A 164 0.25 -14.82 -14.63
C ILE A 164 1.53 -14.60 -15.43
N GLU A 165 1.51 -13.73 -16.42
CA GLU A 165 2.67 -13.36 -17.25
C GLU A 165 3.76 -12.57 -16.52
N ASP A 166 3.50 -12.12 -15.29
CA ASP A 166 4.49 -11.44 -14.46
C ASP A 166 5.33 -12.41 -13.62
N ILE A 167 5.06 -13.71 -13.69
CA ILE A 167 5.79 -14.76 -12.97
C ILE A 167 6.73 -15.47 -13.93
N ASP A 168 8.00 -15.52 -13.60
CA ASP A 168 9.02 -16.31 -14.31
C ASP A 168 9.49 -17.45 -13.40
N PHE A 169 8.90 -18.63 -13.58
CA PHE A 169 9.28 -19.83 -12.82
C PHE A 169 10.66 -20.35 -13.18
N SER A 170 11.18 -20.10 -14.39
CA SER A 170 12.51 -20.54 -14.81
C SER A 170 13.62 -19.79 -14.06
N ARG A 171 13.35 -18.54 -13.70
CA ARG A 171 14.26 -17.66 -12.96
C ARG A 171 13.87 -17.47 -11.50
N ASN A 172 12.74 -18.04 -11.08
CA ASN A 172 12.15 -17.82 -9.76
C ASN A 172 12.01 -16.33 -9.43
N THR A 173 11.38 -15.57 -10.32
CA THR A 173 11.18 -14.13 -10.14
C THR A 173 9.77 -13.69 -10.44
N ILE A 174 9.36 -12.56 -9.83
CA ILE A 174 8.16 -11.84 -10.21
C ILE A 174 8.51 -10.43 -10.69
N ARG A 175 7.74 -9.92 -11.64
CA ARG A 175 7.77 -8.54 -12.09
C ARG A 175 6.62 -7.79 -11.45
N VAL A 176 6.90 -6.71 -10.74
CA VAL A 176 5.90 -5.88 -10.08
C VAL A 176 5.95 -4.44 -10.57
N LEU A 177 4.77 -3.81 -10.61
CA LEU A 177 4.61 -2.43 -11.03
C LEU A 177 4.50 -1.52 -9.81
N GLY A 178 5.53 -0.71 -9.57
CA GLY A 178 5.61 0.21 -8.44
C GLY A 178 4.97 1.58 -8.72
N LYS A 179 5.16 2.50 -7.77
CA LYS A 179 4.69 3.89 -7.89
C LYS A 179 5.33 4.58 -9.11
N GLY A 180 4.51 5.26 -9.90
CA GLY A 180 4.94 5.96 -11.11
C GLY A 180 5.21 5.02 -12.29
N ASN A 181 4.56 3.87 -12.31
CA ASN A 181 4.66 2.85 -13.39
C ASN A 181 6.09 2.28 -13.56
N LYS A 182 6.89 2.30 -12.49
CA LYS A 182 8.24 1.74 -12.52
C LYS A 182 8.17 0.25 -12.25
N GLU A 183 8.66 -0.53 -13.21
CA GLU A 183 8.79 -1.98 -13.07
C GLU A 183 10.04 -2.34 -12.28
N ARG A 184 9.95 -3.44 -11.52
CA ARG A 184 11.10 -4.10 -10.93
C ARG A 184 10.88 -5.60 -10.85
N THR A 185 11.96 -6.35 -10.99
CA THR A 185 11.97 -7.81 -10.85
C THR A 185 12.46 -8.17 -9.45
N ILE A 186 11.73 -9.05 -8.77
CA ILE A 186 12.03 -9.49 -7.40
C ILE A 186 12.22 -11.01 -7.41
N PRO A 187 13.30 -11.53 -6.81
CA PRO A 187 13.48 -12.97 -6.67
C PRO A 187 12.49 -13.55 -5.65
N MET A 188 12.12 -14.82 -5.86
CA MET A 188 11.30 -15.63 -4.96
C MET A 188 12.12 -16.79 -4.40
N GLY A 189 11.91 -17.12 -3.12
CA GLY A 189 12.41 -18.35 -2.53
C GLY A 189 11.61 -19.58 -3.00
N LYS A 190 12.21 -20.75 -2.84
CA LYS A 190 11.58 -22.04 -3.21
C LYS A 190 10.20 -22.24 -2.56
N PRO A 191 9.97 -21.91 -1.27
CA PRO A 191 8.65 -22.06 -0.65
C PRO A 191 7.59 -21.22 -1.36
N ALA A 192 7.90 -19.98 -1.72
CA ALA A 192 6.96 -19.09 -2.44
C ALA A 192 6.68 -19.58 -3.86
N VAL A 193 7.70 -20.11 -4.55
CA VAL A 193 7.54 -20.75 -5.87
C VAL A 193 6.60 -21.95 -5.77
N HIS A 194 6.87 -22.87 -4.84
CA HIS A 194 6.04 -24.05 -4.64
C HIS A 194 4.59 -23.70 -4.28
N ALA A 195 4.39 -22.77 -3.36
CA ALA A 195 3.04 -22.32 -2.98
C ALA A 195 2.28 -21.70 -4.17
N LEU A 196 2.96 -20.94 -5.03
CA LEU A 196 2.38 -20.40 -6.26
C LEU A 196 2.02 -21.50 -7.27
N GLU A 197 2.89 -22.49 -7.47
CA GLU A 197 2.62 -23.63 -8.35
C GLU A 197 1.37 -24.41 -7.89
N VAL A 198 1.29 -24.71 -6.59
CA VAL A 198 0.12 -25.40 -6.00
C VAL A 198 -1.14 -24.57 -6.16
N TRP A 199 -1.06 -23.26 -5.91
CA TRP A 199 -2.19 -22.35 -6.08
C TRP A 199 -2.67 -22.31 -7.53
N LEU A 200 -1.75 -22.12 -8.48
CA LEU A 200 -2.09 -21.99 -9.90
C LEU A 200 -2.65 -23.29 -10.48
N ALA A 201 -2.09 -24.44 -10.09
CA ALA A 201 -2.48 -25.74 -10.62
C ALA A 201 -3.72 -26.34 -9.96
N LYS A 202 -3.96 -26.09 -8.67
CA LYS A 202 -5.00 -26.81 -7.89
C LYS A 202 -6.03 -25.90 -7.20
N GLY A 203 -5.87 -24.59 -7.24
CA GLY A 203 -6.78 -23.70 -6.52
C GLY A 203 -7.34 -22.60 -7.39
N ARG A 204 -6.50 -22.05 -8.28
CA ARG A 204 -6.93 -20.94 -9.13
C ARG A 204 -7.98 -21.40 -10.16
N GLU A 205 -7.82 -22.57 -10.73
CA GLU A 205 -8.76 -23.10 -11.70
C GLU A 205 -10.15 -23.28 -11.12
N ASP A 206 -10.25 -23.78 -9.88
CA ASP A 206 -11.53 -23.97 -9.18
C ASP A 206 -12.27 -22.64 -8.88
N LEU A 207 -11.53 -21.52 -8.78
CA LEU A 207 -12.11 -20.19 -8.55
C LEU A 207 -12.24 -19.35 -9.82
N ALA A 208 -11.65 -19.79 -10.92
CA ALA A 208 -11.59 -18.98 -12.13
C ALA A 208 -12.98 -18.82 -12.77
N THR A 209 -13.27 -17.60 -13.20
CA THR A 209 -14.45 -17.19 -13.95
C THR A 209 -14.05 -16.27 -15.08
N ASP A 210 -14.96 -15.84 -15.92
CA ASP A 210 -14.72 -14.84 -16.97
C ASP A 210 -14.17 -13.52 -16.40
N LEU A 211 -14.43 -13.24 -15.12
CA LEU A 211 -13.93 -12.05 -14.42
C LEU A 211 -12.47 -12.18 -13.97
N SER A 212 -11.89 -13.37 -13.99
CA SER A 212 -10.53 -13.64 -13.50
C SER A 212 -9.45 -13.05 -14.40
N ALA A 213 -9.70 -12.98 -15.68
CA ALA A 213 -8.74 -12.55 -16.70
C ALA A 213 -7.34 -13.16 -16.44
N LYS A 214 -6.29 -12.34 -16.47
CA LYS A 214 -4.90 -12.75 -16.22
C LYS A 214 -4.46 -12.68 -14.77
N ALA A 215 -5.35 -12.31 -13.82
CA ALA A 215 -4.98 -12.11 -12.42
C ALA A 215 -4.39 -13.39 -11.80
N VAL A 216 -3.27 -13.26 -11.07
CA VAL A 216 -2.69 -14.37 -10.30
C VAL A 216 -3.62 -14.71 -9.15
N PHE A 217 -3.95 -13.75 -8.30
CA PHE A 217 -4.77 -13.97 -7.11
C PHE A 217 -6.21 -13.56 -7.32
N LEU A 218 -7.12 -14.45 -6.95
CA LEU A 218 -8.56 -14.31 -7.11
C LEU A 218 -9.26 -14.16 -5.77
N GLY A 219 -10.31 -13.33 -5.75
CA GLY A 219 -11.27 -13.30 -4.65
C GLY A 219 -12.21 -14.49 -4.70
N ALA A 220 -12.98 -14.73 -3.65
CA ALA A 220 -13.90 -15.87 -3.56
C ALA A 220 -14.98 -15.93 -4.68
N ARG A 221 -15.20 -14.83 -5.39
CA ARG A 221 -16.11 -14.73 -6.55
C ARG A 221 -15.40 -14.78 -7.90
N GLY A 222 -14.16 -15.23 -7.95
CA GLY A 222 -13.38 -15.39 -9.18
C GLY A 222 -12.76 -14.12 -9.76
N GLY A 223 -13.19 -12.94 -9.38
CA GLY A 223 -12.56 -11.69 -9.81
C GLY A 223 -11.20 -11.49 -9.16
N ARG A 224 -10.39 -10.54 -9.70
CA ARG A 224 -9.10 -10.15 -9.10
C ARG A 224 -9.26 -9.83 -7.62
N ILE A 225 -8.34 -10.33 -6.78
CA ILE A 225 -8.36 -10.09 -5.33
C ILE A 225 -8.22 -8.59 -5.01
N ASP A 226 -8.92 -8.13 -4.01
CA ASP A 226 -8.81 -6.78 -3.50
C ASP A 226 -7.85 -6.67 -2.30
N GLN A 227 -7.33 -5.45 -2.07
CA GLN A 227 -6.36 -5.20 -1.01
C GLN A 227 -6.92 -5.41 0.41
N ARG A 228 -8.24 -5.32 0.59
CA ARG A 228 -8.88 -5.53 1.90
C ARG A 228 -8.84 -7.01 2.27
N THR A 229 -9.17 -7.87 1.33
CA THR A 229 -9.07 -9.32 1.49
C THR A 229 -7.64 -9.74 1.84
N VAL A 230 -6.63 -9.25 1.08
CA VAL A 230 -5.22 -9.54 1.38
C VAL A 230 -4.85 -9.10 2.80
N ARG A 231 -5.27 -7.90 3.22
CA ARG A 231 -5.01 -7.43 4.58
C ARG A 231 -5.66 -8.32 5.63
N SER A 232 -6.92 -8.76 5.40
CA SER A 232 -7.62 -9.64 6.33
C SER A 232 -6.87 -10.95 6.54
N VAL A 233 -6.47 -11.60 5.44
CA VAL A 233 -5.71 -12.85 5.48
C VAL A 233 -4.38 -12.70 6.24
N VAL A 234 -3.61 -11.64 5.95
CA VAL A 234 -2.35 -11.40 6.68
C VAL A 234 -2.60 -11.12 8.16
N TYR A 235 -3.65 -10.36 8.50
CA TYR A 235 -4.01 -10.14 9.91
C TYR A 235 -4.40 -11.43 10.62
N GLU A 236 -5.19 -12.29 9.99
CA GLU A 236 -5.55 -13.59 10.54
C GLU A 236 -4.31 -14.46 10.79
N ALA A 237 -3.45 -14.59 9.77
CA ALA A 237 -2.24 -15.41 9.85
C ALA A 237 -1.33 -14.96 11.00
N LEU A 238 -1.12 -13.67 11.16
CA LEU A 238 -0.23 -13.13 12.19
C LEU A 238 -0.87 -13.11 13.58
N SER A 239 -2.18 -12.91 13.68
CA SER A 239 -2.89 -12.92 14.97
C SER A 239 -3.04 -14.33 15.58
N ALA A 240 -2.79 -15.37 14.82
CA ALA A 240 -2.76 -16.74 15.33
C ALA A 240 -1.52 -17.03 16.19
N ILE A 241 -0.50 -16.17 16.16
CA ILE A 241 0.72 -16.32 16.94
C ILE A 241 0.61 -15.53 18.24
N GLU A 242 0.81 -16.22 19.36
CA GLU A 242 0.74 -15.63 20.69
C GLU A 242 1.80 -14.53 20.87
N GLY A 243 1.43 -13.42 21.49
CA GLY A 243 2.34 -12.30 21.78
C GLY A 243 2.56 -11.34 20.61
N ILE A 244 2.01 -11.59 19.43
CA ILE A 244 2.11 -10.66 18.31
C ILE A 244 0.99 -9.62 18.38
N GLU A 245 1.38 -8.33 18.53
CA GLU A 245 0.46 -7.22 18.32
C GLU A 245 -0.14 -7.26 16.91
N ARG A 246 -1.36 -6.75 16.74
CA ARG A 246 -2.07 -6.71 15.45
C ARG A 246 -1.23 -6.09 14.35
N MET A 247 -0.60 -6.92 13.54
CA MET A 247 0.30 -6.54 12.46
C MET A 247 -0.33 -6.84 11.09
N GLY A 248 -0.18 -5.90 10.17
CA GLY A 248 -0.66 -6.07 8.79
C GLY A 248 0.47 -6.24 7.78
N PRO A 249 0.14 -6.27 6.49
CA PRO A 249 1.12 -6.51 5.42
C PRO A 249 2.31 -5.53 5.39
N HIS A 250 2.12 -4.31 5.90
CA HIS A 250 3.24 -3.36 5.99
C HIS A 250 4.28 -3.78 7.03
N GLY A 251 3.83 -4.31 8.16
CA GLY A 251 4.72 -4.89 9.18
C GLY A 251 5.43 -6.14 8.65
N LEU A 252 4.70 -7.04 7.97
CA LEU A 252 5.30 -8.22 7.34
C LEU A 252 6.41 -7.84 6.32
N ARG A 253 6.15 -6.85 5.48
CA ARG A 253 7.15 -6.31 4.56
C ARG A 253 8.34 -5.68 5.30
N HIS A 254 8.11 -4.97 6.41
CA HIS A 254 9.18 -4.39 7.23
C HIS A 254 10.03 -5.48 7.84
N SER A 255 9.41 -6.55 8.35
CA SER A 255 10.11 -7.72 8.88
C SER A 255 10.95 -8.41 7.80
N ALA A 256 10.40 -8.66 6.60
CA ALA A 256 11.15 -9.20 5.48
C ALA A 256 12.39 -8.36 5.12
N ALA A 257 12.24 -7.01 5.13
CA ALA A 257 13.36 -6.10 4.90
C ALA A 257 14.44 -6.21 5.98
N THR A 258 14.03 -6.27 7.25
CA THR A 258 14.93 -6.41 8.40
C THR A 258 15.68 -7.74 8.34
N HIS A 259 14.97 -8.84 8.08
CA HIS A 259 15.58 -10.17 7.98
C HIS A 259 16.58 -10.29 6.82
N LEU A 260 16.31 -9.63 5.68
CA LEU A 260 17.29 -9.53 4.59
C LEU A 260 18.58 -8.81 5.03
N LEU A 261 18.44 -7.71 5.80
CA LEU A 261 19.60 -6.97 6.32
C LEU A 261 20.37 -7.79 7.36
N GLU A 262 19.68 -8.44 8.29
CA GLU A 262 20.27 -9.34 9.31
C GLU A 262 20.97 -10.54 8.65
N GLY A 263 20.42 -11.05 7.55
CA GLY A 263 21.03 -12.10 6.73
C GLY A 263 22.23 -11.62 5.88
N GLY A 264 22.64 -10.36 6.02
CA GLY A 264 23.84 -9.81 5.37
C GLY A 264 23.61 -9.17 4.00
N ALA A 265 22.35 -8.94 3.58
CA ALA A 265 22.08 -8.14 2.39
C ALA A 265 22.48 -6.67 2.63
N ASP A 266 23.14 -6.05 1.67
CA ASP A 266 23.42 -4.63 1.76
C ASP A 266 22.15 -3.78 1.63
N LEU A 267 22.13 -2.63 2.30
CA LEU A 267 20.97 -1.73 2.37
C LEU A 267 20.47 -1.33 0.97
N ARG A 268 21.37 -1.14 0.02
CA ARG A 268 21.03 -0.74 -1.34
C ARG A 268 20.28 -1.85 -2.08
N THR A 269 20.75 -3.08 -1.99
CA THR A 269 20.05 -4.26 -2.55
C THR A 269 18.64 -4.40 -1.95
N VAL A 270 18.50 -4.23 -0.62
CA VAL A 270 17.18 -4.25 0.03
C VAL A 270 16.29 -3.12 -0.47
N GLN A 271 16.82 -1.91 -0.65
CA GLN A 271 16.06 -0.79 -1.22
C GLN A 271 15.61 -1.05 -2.67
N GLU A 272 16.43 -1.69 -3.49
CA GLU A 272 16.09 -2.09 -4.86
C GLU A 272 14.99 -3.14 -4.89
N ILE A 273 15.10 -4.20 -4.09
CA ILE A 273 14.07 -5.25 -3.92
C ILE A 273 12.74 -4.61 -3.50
N LEU A 274 12.77 -3.73 -2.52
CA LEU A 274 11.56 -3.10 -1.99
C LEU A 274 11.03 -1.95 -2.86
N GLY A 275 11.83 -1.35 -3.73
CA GLY A 275 11.43 -0.22 -4.56
C GLY A 275 11.13 1.03 -3.72
N HIS A 276 12.07 1.45 -2.84
CA HIS A 276 11.99 2.70 -2.10
C HIS A 276 12.38 3.87 -2.99
N ALA A 277 11.46 4.79 -3.24
CA ALA A 277 11.64 5.95 -4.14
C ALA A 277 12.41 7.13 -3.52
N SER A 278 13.09 6.98 -2.39
CA SER A 278 13.72 8.10 -1.67
C SER A 278 15.20 7.86 -1.43
N LEU A 279 15.99 8.23 -2.39
CA LEU A 279 17.19 9.06 -2.24
C LEU A 279 17.32 9.85 -3.52
N ALA A 280 17.33 11.18 -3.40
CA ALA A 280 17.54 12.10 -4.49
C ALA A 280 18.91 11.84 -5.12
N THR A 281 18.91 11.08 -6.19
CA THR A 281 19.85 11.21 -7.30
C THR A 281 19.37 10.32 -8.44
N THR A 282 18.82 10.95 -9.47
CA THR A 282 18.76 10.40 -10.81
C THR A 282 20.21 10.28 -11.30
N GLN A 283 20.88 9.21 -10.91
CA GLN A 283 22.07 8.75 -11.60
C GLN A 283 21.78 7.31 -12.06
N ILE A 284 21.66 7.22 -13.37
CA ILE A 284 21.93 6.10 -14.25
C ILE A 284 22.49 4.89 -13.49
N TYR A 285 21.62 3.99 -13.07
CA TYR A 285 21.97 2.65 -12.67
C TYR A 285 21.25 1.65 -13.55
N THR A 286 21.83 1.47 -14.71
CA THR A 286 21.65 0.32 -15.54
C THR A 286 22.25 -0.89 -14.80
N HIS A 287 21.39 -1.90 -14.56
CA HIS A 287 21.76 -3.29 -14.33
C HIS A 287 22.51 -3.65 -13.03
N VAL A 288 21.81 -3.64 -11.89
CA VAL A 288 22.06 -4.74 -10.96
C VAL A 288 21.46 -5.97 -11.61
N SER A 289 22.29 -6.91 -12.02
CA SER A 289 21.79 -8.09 -12.73
C SER A 289 20.85 -8.87 -11.82
N THR A 290 19.76 -9.39 -12.35
CA THR A 290 18.80 -10.26 -11.62
C THR A 290 19.53 -11.41 -10.90
N GLN A 291 20.65 -11.88 -11.46
CA GLN A 291 21.52 -12.89 -10.86
C GLN A 291 22.17 -12.42 -9.54
N ARG A 292 22.59 -11.15 -9.46
CA ARG A 292 23.15 -10.60 -8.21
C ARG A 292 22.08 -10.46 -7.13
N LEU A 293 20.90 -9.98 -7.49
CA LEU A 293 19.76 -9.91 -6.56
C LEU A 293 19.39 -11.29 -6.04
N TYR A 294 19.33 -12.30 -6.92
CA TYR A 294 19.02 -13.67 -6.55
C TYR A 294 20.09 -14.26 -5.61
N LYS A 295 21.38 -14.02 -5.88
CA LYS A 295 22.48 -14.50 -5.02
C LYS A 295 22.41 -13.90 -3.61
N VAL A 296 22.18 -12.59 -3.51
CA VAL A 296 22.03 -11.91 -2.23
C VAL A 296 20.79 -12.40 -1.50
N PHE A 297 19.66 -12.51 -2.20
CA PHE A 297 18.41 -13.04 -1.64
C PHE A 297 18.60 -14.45 -1.09
N LYS A 298 19.20 -15.36 -1.88
CA LYS A 298 19.45 -16.76 -1.49
C LYS A 298 20.29 -16.87 -0.22
N ASN A 299 21.25 -15.97 -0.01
CA ASN A 299 22.13 -16.03 1.14
C ASN A 299 21.53 -15.35 2.39
N ALA A 300 20.63 -14.41 2.21
CA ALA A 300 20.16 -13.52 3.27
C ALA A 300 18.71 -13.74 3.69
N HIS A 301 17.85 -14.28 2.82
CA HIS A 301 16.43 -14.42 3.16
C HIS A 301 16.15 -15.73 3.89
N PRO A 302 15.43 -15.74 5.04
CA PRO A 302 15.18 -16.96 5.83
C PRO A 302 14.42 -18.07 5.10
N ARG A 303 13.66 -17.71 4.05
CA ARG A 303 12.90 -18.65 3.21
C ARG A 303 13.34 -18.55 1.73
N ALA A 304 14.64 -18.54 1.48
CA ALA A 304 15.22 -18.49 0.14
C ALA A 304 15.21 -19.87 -0.57
#